data_92c55d21f2dbf71847b5aae73aaad7b1
#
_entry.id   92c55d21f2dbf71847b5aae73aaad7b1
#
_cell.length_a   1.000
_cell.length_b   1.000
_cell.length_c   1.000
_cell.angle_alpha   90.00
_cell.angle_beta   90.00
_cell.angle_gamma   90.00
#
_symmetry.space_group_name_H-M   'P 1'
#
loop_
_entity.id
_entity.type
_entity.pdbx_description
1 polymer ?
#
loop_
_entity_poly.entity_id
_entity_poly.type
_entity_poly.pdbx_seq_one_letter_code
_entity_poly.pdbx_strand_id
1 'polypeptide(L)'
;YIMNARDMCMIDHLPDLIAAGVDSLKIEGRAKSAYYTAVITNAYHHAVRAALAGEPLASVWRDEVEKVSHRTYYTGFYYGVPEQGQFYEDARYIRDWQVTALVVSCDADGNAVVTHRNRFAVGDTLELIAPDREPVQFTVDALADEDGLFLREAVHPQMLVRLKLPFAAPARSILRKKVDLT
;
A
#
# COMPACT_ATOMS: atom_id res chain seq x y z
N TYR A 1 -2.56 -21.19 18.75
CA TYR A 1 -1.83 -19.91 18.62
C TYR A 1 -2.07 -19.00 19.83
N ILE A 2 -1.48 -19.35 20.97
CA ILE A 2 -1.76 -18.70 22.28
C ILE A 2 -1.25 -17.24 22.29
N MET A 3 -0.21 -16.91 21.53
CA MET A 3 0.45 -15.59 21.52
C MET A 3 0.30 -14.89 20.15
N ASN A 4 -0.82 -15.03 19.48
CA ASN A 4 -1.05 -14.46 18.16
C ASN A 4 -1.90 -13.19 18.27
N ALA A 5 -1.28 -12.06 18.63
CA ALA A 5 -1.97 -10.79 18.75
C ALA A 5 -2.49 -10.29 17.39
N ARG A 6 -3.62 -9.59 17.39
CA ARG A 6 -4.11 -8.81 16.26
C ARG A 6 -3.17 -7.64 15.98
N ASP A 7 -3.25 -7.07 14.79
CA ASP A 7 -2.51 -5.84 14.46
C ASP A 7 -3.33 -4.62 14.96
N MET A 8 -2.67 -3.67 15.63
CA MET A 8 -3.33 -2.45 16.11
C MET A 8 -3.42 -1.42 14.98
N CYS A 9 -4.62 -0.88 14.75
CA CYS A 9 -4.87 0.21 13.82
C CYS A 9 -5.73 1.29 14.47
N MET A 10 -5.24 2.53 14.46
CA MET A 10 -5.91 3.68 15.06
C MET A 10 -6.27 4.75 14.04
N ILE A 11 -6.28 4.41 12.74
CA ILE A 11 -6.46 5.39 11.67
C ILE A 11 -7.79 6.16 11.78
N ASP A 12 -8.85 5.51 12.23
CA ASP A 12 -10.17 6.12 12.44
C ASP A 12 -10.29 6.93 13.74
N HIS A 13 -9.30 6.80 14.62
CA HIS A 13 -9.34 7.32 15.98
C HIS A 13 -8.29 8.42 16.23
N LEU A 14 -7.71 8.97 15.16
CA LEU A 14 -6.73 10.05 15.28
C LEU A 14 -7.30 11.31 15.93
N PRO A 15 -8.56 11.72 15.67
CA PRO A 15 -9.16 12.85 16.39
C PRO A 15 -9.15 12.67 17.91
N ASP A 16 -9.45 11.45 18.40
CA ASP A 16 -9.46 11.15 19.84
C ASP A 16 -8.05 11.20 20.44
N LEU A 17 -7.04 10.70 19.72
CA LEU A 17 -5.65 10.76 20.15
C LEU A 17 -5.13 12.20 20.21
N ILE A 18 -5.46 13.02 19.22
CA ILE A 18 -5.11 14.45 19.20
C ILE A 18 -5.80 15.20 20.34
N ALA A 19 -7.10 14.94 20.56
CA ALA A 19 -7.87 15.56 21.66
C ALA A 19 -7.34 15.14 23.03
N ALA A 20 -6.79 13.92 23.16
CA ALA A 20 -6.13 13.44 24.38
C ALA A 20 -4.72 14.03 24.60
N GLY A 21 -4.22 14.88 23.69
CA GLY A 21 -2.91 15.53 23.78
C GLY A 21 -1.73 14.66 23.37
N VAL A 22 -1.92 13.72 22.45
CA VAL A 22 -0.82 12.92 21.88
C VAL A 22 -0.04 13.75 20.87
N ASP A 23 1.24 13.99 21.14
CA ASP A 23 2.12 14.83 20.29
C ASP A 23 2.80 14.04 19.16
N SER A 24 2.92 12.73 19.27
CA SER A 24 3.66 11.92 18.31
C SER A 24 3.05 10.52 18.15
N LEU A 25 3.00 10.07 16.90
CA LEU A 25 2.52 8.75 16.52
C LEU A 25 3.68 7.90 16.01
N LYS A 26 3.82 6.69 16.56
CA LYS A 26 4.83 5.73 16.11
C LYS A 26 4.19 4.63 15.29
N ILE A 27 4.60 4.48 14.02
CA ILE A 27 4.24 3.35 13.17
C ILE A 27 5.30 2.27 13.33
N GLU A 28 4.88 1.06 13.72
CA GLU A 28 5.78 -0.09 13.81
C GLU A 28 5.80 -0.84 12.49
N GLY A 29 6.96 -0.90 11.87
CA GLY A 29 7.17 -1.53 10.56
C GLY A 29 8.46 -2.33 10.45
N ARG A 30 9.22 -2.51 11.54
CA ARG A 30 10.55 -3.16 11.54
C ARG A 30 10.52 -4.58 10.96
N ALA A 31 9.49 -5.36 11.27
CA ALA A 31 9.30 -6.71 10.77
C ALA A 31 8.46 -6.77 9.48
N LYS A 32 8.07 -5.64 8.93
CA LYS A 32 7.22 -5.52 7.74
C LYS A 32 8.06 -5.13 6.50
N SER A 33 7.45 -5.18 5.32
CA SER A 33 8.11 -4.79 4.07
C SER A 33 8.18 -3.27 3.90
N ALA A 34 9.05 -2.80 3.00
CA ALA A 34 9.08 -1.40 2.56
C ALA A 34 7.72 -0.95 1.97
N TYR A 35 7.02 -1.85 1.28
CA TYR A 35 5.66 -1.62 0.78
C TYR A 35 4.69 -1.30 1.92
N TYR A 36 4.67 -2.10 2.98
CA TYR A 36 3.86 -1.84 4.17
C TYR A 36 4.15 -0.44 4.72
N THR A 37 5.42 -0.14 4.96
CA THR A 37 5.82 1.15 5.54
C THR A 37 5.38 2.32 4.67
N ALA A 38 5.56 2.22 3.35
CA ALA A 38 5.18 3.27 2.41
C ALA A 38 3.66 3.53 2.43
N VAL A 39 2.86 2.47 2.31
CA VAL A 39 1.38 2.58 2.26
C VAL A 39 0.83 3.09 3.59
N ILE A 40 1.24 2.49 4.71
CA ILE A 40 0.74 2.89 6.04
C ILE A 40 1.15 4.33 6.36
N THR A 41 2.40 4.72 6.07
CA THR A 41 2.84 6.10 6.34
C THR A 41 2.06 7.10 5.49
N ASN A 42 1.82 6.80 4.21
CA ASN A 42 1.03 7.67 3.33
C ASN A 42 -0.42 7.80 3.83
N ALA A 43 -1.08 6.69 4.18
CA ALA A 43 -2.44 6.71 4.69
C ALA A 43 -2.55 7.51 6.01
N TYR A 44 -1.65 7.27 6.96
CA TYR A 44 -1.63 8.02 8.22
C TYR A 44 -1.25 9.49 8.06
N HIS A 45 -0.39 9.84 7.09
CA HIS A 45 -0.12 11.24 6.75
C HIS A 45 -1.40 11.99 6.39
N HIS A 46 -2.21 11.44 5.49
CA HIS A 46 -3.49 12.04 5.11
C HIS A 46 -4.51 12.02 6.25
N ALA A 47 -4.56 10.96 7.04
CA ALA A 47 -5.46 10.85 8.17
C ALA A 47 -5.15 11.89 9.27
N VAL A 48 -3.88 12.12 9.58
CA VAL A 48 -3.47 13.17 10.53
C VAL A 48 -3.84 14.55 10.01
N ARG A 49 -3.62 14.84 8.73
CA ARG A 49 -4.01 16.13 8.12
C ARG A 49 -5.51 16.35 8.19
N ALA A 50 -6.32 15.36 7.86
CA ALA A 50 -7.78 15.45 7.97
C ALA A 50 -8.21 15.71 9.43
N ALA A 51 -7.67 14.94 10.39
CA ALA A 51 -7.99 15.10 11.80
C ALA A 51 -7.62 16.50 12.34
N LEU A 52 -6.45 17.02 11.97
CA LEU A 52 -6.03 18.39 12.36
C LEU A 52 -6.87 19.48 11.71
N ALA A 53 -7.40 19.23 10.51
CA ALA A 53 -8.33 20.14 9.82
C ALA A 53 -9.79 20.04 10.34
N GLY A 54 -10.08 19.07 11.19
CA GLY A 54 -11.45 18.76 11.63
C GLY A 54 -12.31 18.15 10.51
N GLU A 55 -11.69 17.56 9.51
CA GLU A 55 -12.33 16.93 8.36
C GLU A 55 -12.47 15.42 8.56
N PRO A 56 -13.49 14.78 7.97
CA PRO A 56 -13.62 13.32 7.99
C PRO A 56 -12.49 12.69 7.18
N LEU A 57 -12.03 11.52 7.63
CA LEU A 57 -11.08 10.70 6.87
C LEU A 57 -11.74 10.19 5.59
N ALA A 58 -11.13 10.47 4.43
CA ALA A 58 -11.57 9.90 3.16
C ALA A 58 -11.42 8.37 3.18
N SER A 59 -12.45 7.66 2.67
CA SER A 59 -12.52 6.18 2.73
C SER A 59 -11.33 5.50 2.05
N VAL A 60 -10.78 6.11 1.00
CA VAL A 60 -9.61 5.58 0.28
C VAL A 60 -8.43 5.31 1.23
N TRP A 61 -8.20 6.16 2.24
CA TRP A 61 -7.08 5.97 3.17
C TRP A 61 -7.33 4.85 4.20
N ARG A 62 -8.60 4.63 4.55
CA ARG A 62 -9.00 3.46 5.34
C ARG A 62 -8.83 2.18 4.53
N ASP A 63 -9.22 2.19 3.26
CA ASP A 63 -9.05 1.04 2.36
C ASP A 63 -7.57 0.71 2.13
N GLU A 64 -6.69 1.74 2.11
CA GLU A 64 -5.25 1.55 1.92
C GLU A 64 -4.60 0.72 3.04
N VAL A 65 -5.00 0.89 4.29
CA VAL A 65 -4.43 0.10 5.39
C VAL A 65 -4.80 -1.39 5.30
N GLU A 66 -5.89 -1.73 4.63
CA GLU A 66 -6.30 -3.11 4.37
C GLU A 66 -5.51 -3.76 3.20
N LYS A 67 -4.83 -2.97 2.36
CA LYS A 67 -4.10 -3.45 1.19
C LYS A 67 -2.66 -3.89 1.47
N VAL A 68 -2.23 -3.86 2.72
CA VAL A 68 -0.92 -4.34 3.15
C VAL A 68 -1.02 -5.69 3.86
N SER A 69 0.11 -6.34 4.11
CA SER A 69 0.10 -7.59 4.89
C SER A 69 -0.16 -7.30 6.35
N HIS A 70 -1.33 -7.67 6.83
CA HIS A 70 -1.78 -7.46 8.21
C HIS A 70 -2.58 -8.64 8.75
N ARG A 71 -2.77 -8.70 10.07
CA ARG A 71 -3.78 -9.50 10.76
C ARG A 71 -5.04 -8.65 10.94
N THR A 72 -6.13 -9.26 11.37
CA THR A 72 -7.33 -8.48 11.71
C THR A 72 -7.01 -7.35 12.68
N TYR A 73 -7.51 -6.16 12.36
CA TYR A 73 -7.25 -4.96 13.14
C TYR A 73 -8.08 -4.87 14.42
N TYR A 74 -7.54 -4.15 15.39
CA TYR A 74 -8.22 -3.77 16.61
C TYR A 74 -7.60 -2.48 17.17
N THR A 75 -8.21 -1.88 18.18
CA THR A 75 -7.77 -0.62 18.79
C THR A 75 -6.85 -0.81 20.02
N GLY A 76 -6.40 -2.03 20.29
CA GLY A 76 -5.68 -2.32 21.54
C GLY A 76 -6.57 -2.09 22.75
N PHE A 77 -6.03 -1.43 23.76
CA PHE A 77 -6.73 -1.13 25.02
C PHE A 77 -7.25 0.32 25.10
N TYR A 78 -7.21 1.08 24.00
CA TYR A 78 -7.58 2.49 24.00
C TYR A 78 -9.06 2.74 24.36
N TYR A 79 -9.94 1.78 24.06
CA TYR A 79 -11.37 1.85 24.38
C TYR A 79 -11.81 0.78 25.38
N GLY A 80 -10.89 0.35 26.26
CA GLY A 80 -11.15 -0.69 27.27
C GLY A 80 -10.50 -2.02 26.92
N VAL A 81 -10.88 -3.06 27.68
CA VAL A 81 -10.35 -4.41 27.44
C VAL A 81 -10.98 -4.99 26.18
N PRO A 82 -10.22 -5.35 25.15
CA PRO A 82 -10.77 -5.91 23.94
C PRO A 82 -11.37 -7.31 24.21
N GLU A 83 -12.55 -7.60 23.67
CA GLU A 83 -13.21 -8.92 23.80
C GLU A 83 -12.32 -10.04 23.23
N GLN A 84 -11.60 -9.75 22.16
CA GLN A 84 -10.65 -10.65 21.51
C GLN A 84 -9.37 -9.90 21.13
N GLY A 85 -8.40 -9.85 22.03
CA GLY A 85 -7.08 -9.26 21.74
C GLY A 85 -6.15 -10.20 20.96
N GLN A 86 -6.46 -11.48 20.88
CA GLN A 86 -5.69 -12.51 20.18
C GLN A 86 -6.55 -13.27 19.17
N PHE A 87 -5.92 -13.75 18.12
CA PHE A 87 -6.55 -14.51 17.06
C PHE A 87 -6.12 -15.99 17.15
N TYR A 88 -7.02 -16.85 17.60
CA TYR A 88 -6.72 -18.24 17.90
C TYR A 88 -6.93 -19.20 16.71
N GLU A 89 -7.71 -18.78 15.71
CA GLU A 89 -8.13 -19.66 14.62
C GLU A 89 -7.05 -19.85 13.58
N ASP A 90 -6.28 -18.81 13.27
CA ASP A 90 -5.27 -18.81 12.22
C ASP A 90 -4.07 -17.92 12.58
N ALA A 91 -2.87 -18.28 12.09
CA ALA A 91 -1.68 -17.43 12.19
C ALA A 91 -1.40 -16.66 10.89
N ARG A 92 -2.27 -16.82 9.87
CA ARG A 92 -2.04 -16.25 8.55
C ARG A 92 -2.25 -14.73 8.57
N TYR A 93 -1.42 -14.08 7.74
CA TYR A 93 -1.63 -12.68 7.37
C TYR A 93 -2.56 -12.60 6.16
N ILE A 94 -3.45 -11.61 6.16
CA ILE A 94 -4.20 -11.21 4.97
C ILE A 94 -3.20 -10.60 3.99
N ARG A 95 -3.17 -11.07 2.74
CA ARG A 95 -2.21 -10.66 1.70
C ARG A 95 -2.84 -10.68 0.33
N ASP A 96 -3.84 -9.84 0.14
CA ASP A 96 -4.63 -9.80 -1.11
C ASP A 96 -3.99 -8.91 -2.18
N TRP A 97 -2.88 -8.28 -1.87
CA TRP A 97 -2.18 -7.36 -2.76
C TRP A 97 -0.69 -7.70 -2.85
N GLN A 98 -0.14 -7.55 -4.06
CA GLN A 98 1.28 -7.73 -4.30
C GLN A 98 1.88 -6.55 -5.08
N VAL A 99 3.11 -6.19 -4.75
CA VAL A 99 3.91 -5.24 -5.52
C VAL A 99 4.31 -5.90 -6.83
N THR A 100 4.02 -5.28 -7.98
CA THR A 100 4.41 -5.78 -9.30
C THR A 100 5.69 -5.13 -9.81
N ALA A 101 5.88 -3.83 -9.53
CA ALA A 101 7.08 -3.10 -9.95
C ALA A 101 7.31 -1.85 -9.12
N LEU A 102 8.52 -1.28 -9.23
CA LEU A 102 8.90 0.02 -8.68
C LEU A 102 9.34 0.95 -9.81
N VAL A 103 8.87 2.19 -9.78
CA VAL A 103 9.26 3.22 -10.75
C VAL A 103 10.73 3.57 -10.54
N VAL A 104 11.53 3.47 -11.61
CA VAL A 104 12.93 3.91 -11.66
C VAL A 104 13.00 5.35 -12.18
N SER A 105 12.31 5.61 -13.28
CA SER A 105 12.19 6.94 -13.90
C SER A 105 10.85 7.07 -14.60
N CYS A 106 10.38 8.30 -14.74
CA CYS A 106 9.17 8.62 -15.47
C CYS A 106 9.34 10.04 -16.06
N ASP A 107 8.98 10.22 -17.30
CA ASP A 107 8.96 11.54 -17.93
C ASP A 107 7.64 12.29 -17.65
N ALA A 108 7.56 13.53 -18.12
CA ALA A 108 6.40 14.39 -17.92
C ALA A 108 5.12 13.82 -18.59
N ASP A 109 5.29 13.03 -19.62
CA ASP A 109 4.20 12.40 -20.35
C ASP A 109 3.74 11.08 -19.71
N GLY A 110 4.45 10.57 -18.68
CA GLY A 110 4.13 9.32 -18.01
C GLY A 110 4.79 8.09 -18.64
N ASN A 111 5.75 8.25 -19.58
CA ASN A 111 6.54 7.11 -20.04
C ASN A 111 7.52 6.73 -18.94
N ALA A 112 7.40 5.54 -18.43
CA ALA A 112 8.14 5.10 -17.26
C ALA A 112 9.02 3.89 -17.56
N VAL A 113 10.14 3.84 -16.84
CA VAL A 113 10.95 2.64 -16.65
C VAL A 113 10.72 2.16 -15.25
N VAL A 114 10.37 0.89 -15.10
CA VAL A 114 10.10 0.25 -13.81
C VAL A 114 10.97 -0.99 -13.61
N THR A 115 11.32 -1.28 -12.35
CA THR A 115 11.97 -2.55 -11.99
C THR A 115 10.90 -3.56 -11.59
N HIS A 116 10.84 -4.67 -12.31
CA HIS A 116 9.93 -5.77 -12.05
C HIS A 116 10.16 -6.42 -10.67
N ARG A 117 9.08 -6.79 -9.98
CA ARG A 117 9.09 -7.49 -8.69
C ARG A 117 8.26 -8.77 -8.71
N ASN A 118 7.05 -8.70 -9.25
CA ASN A 118 6.16 -9.85 -9.44
C ASN A 118 5.48 -9.75 -10.81
N ARG A 119 5.11 -10.91 -11.36
CA ARG A 119 4.54 -11.06 -12.69
C ARG A 119 3.34 -10.13 -12.94
N PHE A 120 3.37 -9.43 -14.06
CA PHE A 120 2.24 -8.70 -14.64
C PHE A 120 2.33 -8.68 -16.16
N ALA A 121 1.20 -8.46 -16.82
CA ALA A 121 1.06 -8.58 -18.26
C ALA A 121 0.28 -7.41 -18.86
N VAL A 122 0.34 -7.29 -20.17
CA VAL A 122 -0.59 -6.43 -20.94
C VAL A 122 -2.02 -6.89 -20.66
N GLY A 123 -2.90 -5.93 -20.36
CA GLY A 123 -4.29 -6.16 -19.96
C GLY A 123 -4.50 -6.26 -18.45
N ASP A 124 -3.45 -6.41 -17.64
CA ASP A 124 -3.59 -6.39 -16.18
C ASP A 124 -4.02 -5.00 -15.70
N THR A 125 -4.87 -4.98 -14.69
CA THR A 125 -5.22 -3.77 -13.95
C THR A 125 -4.27 -3.61 -12.77
N LEU A 126 -3.53 -2.50 -12.74
CA LEU A 126 -2.60 -2.14 -11.67
C LEU A 126 -3.07 -0.89 -10.94
N GLU A 127 -2.58 -0.71 -9.71
CA GLU A 127 -2.66 0.56 -8.98
C GLU A 127 -1.27 1.19 -8.88
N LEU A 128 -1.17 2.47 -9.22
CA LEU A 128 0.01 3.31 -9.03
C LEU A 128 -0.13 4.07 -7.71
N ILE A 129 0.83 3.86 -6.81
CA ILE A 129 0.95 4.55 -5.52
C ILE A 129 2.12 5.53 -5.61
N ALA A 130 1.86 6.78 -5.35
CA ALA A 130 2.87 7.82 -5.24
C ALA A 130 2.68 8.60 -3.92
N PRO A 131 3.75 9.26 -3.39
CA PRO A 131 3.64 10.06 -2.18
C PRO A 131 2.60 11.17 -2.33
N ASP A 132 1.92 11.47 -1.23
CA ASP A 132 0.99 12.60 -1.06
C ASP A 132 -0.14 12.66 -2.11
N ARG A 133 -0.60 11.50 -2.57
CA ARG A 133 -1.78 11.39 -3.44
C ARG A 133 -2.47 10.05 -3.34
N GLU A 134 -3.74 10.03 -3.74
CA GLU A 134 -4.53 8.81 -3.82
C GLU A 134 -3.97 7.83 -4.85
N PRO A 135 -4.05 6.51 -4.59
CA PRO A 135 -3.73 5.50 -5.59
C PRO A 135 -4.59 5.66 -6.85
N VAL A 136 -3.97 5.48 -8.02
CA VAL A 136 -4.66 5.55 -9.30
C VAL A 136 -4.63 4.20 -9.98
N GLN A 137 -5.82 3.68 -10.29
CA GLN A 137 -5.98 2.44 -11.04
C GLN A 137 -5.82 2.69 -12.53
N PHE A 138 -5.13 1.80 -13.24
CA PHE A 138 -4.96 1.86 -14.69
C PHE A 138 -4.77 0.46 -15.28
N THR A 139 -5.04 0.31 -16.57
CA THR A 139 -4.77 -0.91 -17.32
C THR A 139 -3.43 -0.79 -18.03
N VAL A 140 -2.67 -1.88 -18.06
CA VAL A 140 -1.40 -1.96 -18.78
C VAL A 140 -1.68 -2.16 -20.27
N ASP A 141 -1.57 -1.10 -21.07
CA ASP A 141 -1.86 -1.14 -22.50
C ASP A 141 -0.71 -1.78 -23.31
N ALA A 142 0.54 -1.54 -22.93
CA ALA A 142 1.72 -2.07 -23.58
C ALA A 142 2.90 -2.20 -22.61
N LEU A 143 3.76 -3.17 -22.89
CA LEU A 143 5.04 -3.37 -22.21
C LEU A 143 6.15 -3.49 -23.23
N ALA A 144 7.33 -2.98 -22.90
CA ALA A 144 8.55 -3.20 -23.66
C ALA A 144 9.73 -3.45 -22.72
N ASP A 145 10.78 -4.13 -23.21
CA ASP A 145 12.04 -4.27 -22.49
C ASP A 145 12.92 -3.00 -22.59
N GLU A 146 14.15 -3.09 -22.13
CA GLU A 146 15.12 -1.98 -22.18
C GLU A 146 15.45 -1.53 -23.60
N ASP A 147 15.43 -2.45 -24.56
CA ASP A 147 15.72 -2.19 -25.97
C ASP A 147 14.49 -1.68 -26.74
N GLY A 148 13.32 -1.63 -26.08
CA GLY A 148 12.07 -1.20 -26.69
C GLY A 148 11.32 -2.31 -27.43
N LEU A 149 11.74 -3.57 -27.28
CA LEU A 149 11.05 -4.70 -27.87
C LEU A 149 9.76 -5.02 -27.07
N PHE A 150 8.68 -5.28 -27.77
CA PHE A 150 7.38 -5.58 -27.17
C PHE A 150 7.46 -6.82 -26.28
N LEU A 151 6.86 -6.70 -25.10
CA LEU A 151 6.65 -7.79 -24.14
C LEU A 151 5.16 -8.01 -23.94
N ARG A 152 4.72 -9.27 -23.94
CA ARG A 152 3.37 -9.63 -23.52
C ARG A 152 3.24 -9.59 -21.98
N GLU A 153 4.29 -9.96 -21.30
CA GLU A 153 4.33 -10.04 -19.83
C GLU A 153 5.74 -9.82 -19.29
N ALA A 154 5.85 -9.30 -18.08
CA ALA A 154 7.08 -9.18 -17.32
C ALA A 154 7.19 -10.36 -16.33
N VAL A 155 8.24 -11.18 -16.44
CA VAL A 155 8.40 -12.44 -15.69
C VAL A 155 9.75 -12.58 -15.00
N HIS A 156 10.79 -11.92 -15.50
CA HIS A 156 12.14 -12.07 -14.94
C HIS A 156 12.36 -11.14 -13.75
N PRO A 157 12.80 -11.63 -12.60
CA PRO A 157 13.06 -10.80 -11.44
C PRO A 157 14.03 -9.65 -11.76
N GLN A 158 13.67 -8.46 -11.30
CA GLN A 158 14.46 -7.23 -11.43
C GLN A 158 14.72 -6.73 -12.87
N MET A 159 14.10 -7.34 -13.89
CA MET A 159 14.18 -6.79 -15.24
C MET A 159 13.62 -5.36 -15.27
N LEU A 160 14.18 -4.53 -16.14
CA LEU A 160 13.64 -3.23 -16.45
C LEU A 160 12.56 -3.35 -17.53
N VAL A 161 11.45 -2.70 -17.31
CA VAL A 161 10.28 -2.72 -18.19
C VAL A 161 9.84 -1.29 -18.45
N ARG A 162 9.51 -0.99 -19.70
CA ARG A 162 8.93 0.27 -20.12
C ARG A 162 7.41 0.14 -20.24
N LEU A 163 6.69 1.09 -19.68
CA LEU A 163 5.23 1.17 -19.80
C LEU A 163 4.75 2.62 -19.66
N LYS A 164 3.49 2.86 -20.00
CA LYS A 164 2.81 4.14 -19.79
C LYS A 164 2.12 4.15 -18.43
N LEU A 165 2.37 5.17 -17.62
CA LEU A 165 1.67 5.46 -16.37
C LEU A 165 0.60 6.53 -16.57
N PRO A 166 -0.44 6.58 -15.72
CA PRO A 166 -1.52 7.56 -15.83
C PRO A 166 -1.07 9.00 -15.56
N PHE A 167 0.08 9.18 -14.92
CA PHE A 167 0.71 10.48 -14.66
C PHE A 167 2.22 10.34 -14.46
N ALA A 168 2.94 11.46 -14.53
CA ALA A 168 4.37 11.52 -14.22
C ALA A 168 4.62 11.20 -12.75
N ALA A 169 5.00 9.96 -12.47
CA ALA A 169 5.22 9.47 -11.12
C ALA A 169 6.69 9.64 -10.69
N PRO A 170 6.96 10.06 -9.44
CA PRO A 170 8.33 10.13 -8.94
C PRO A 170 8.97 8.74 -8.87
N ALA A 171 10.31 8.69 -8.93
CA ALA A 171 11.06 7.47 -8.71
C ALA A 171 10.67 6.85 -7.34
N ARG A 172 10.68 5.52 -7.28
CA ARG A 172 10.23 4.69 -6.15
C ARG A 172 8.73 4.65 -5.92
N SER A 173 7.90 5.28 -6.76
CA SER A 173 6.47 4.98 -6.78
C SER A 173 6.24 3.50 -7.02
N ILE A 174 5.16 2.97 -6.48
CA ILE A 174 4.91 1.53 -6.41
C ILE A 174 3.78 1.17 -7.35
N LEU A 175 3.98 0.13 -8.16
CA LEU A 175 2.90 -0.54 -8.88
C LEU A 175 2.50 -1.79 -8.11
N ARG A 176 1.21 -2.00 -7.92
CA ARG A 176 0.67 -3.18 -7.26
C ARG A 176 -0.58 -3.71 -7.97
N LYS A 177 -0.92 -4.95 -7.71
CA LYS A 177 -2.21 -5.53 -8.12
C LYS A 177 -2.82 -6.39 -7.03
N LYS A 178 -4.13 -6.56 -7.09
CA LYS A 178 -4.82 -7.56 -6.28
C LYS A 178 -4.41 -8.96 -6.72
N VAL A 179 -4.26 -9.86 -5.77
CA VAL A 179 -3.95 -11.27 -6.02
C VAL A 179 -5.27 -12.03 -5.97
N ASP A 180 -5.57 -12.76 -7.04
CA ASP A 180 -6.65 -13.73 -6.99
C ASP A 180 -6.18 -14.90 -6.12
N LEU A 181 -6.75 -15.02 -4.93
CA LEU A 181 -6.56 -16.17 -4.08
C LEU A 181 -7.36 -17.33 -4.68
N THR A 182 -6.75 -18.08 -5.61
CA THR A 182 -7.26 -19.37 -6.09
C THR A 182 -6.90 -20.48 -5.12
#